data_92dd7428037fadaf98ec6a0cccaf9268
#
_entry.id   92dd7428037fadaf98ec6a0cccaf9268
#
_cell.length_a   1.000
_cell.length_b   1.000
_cell.length_c   1.000
_cell.angle_alpha   90.00
_cell.angle_beta   90.00
_cell.angle_gamma   90.00
#
_symmetry.space_group_name_H-M   'P 1'
#
loop_
_entity.id
_entity.type
_entity.pdbx_description
1 polymer ?
#
loop_
_entity_poly.entity_id
_entity_poly.type
_entity_poly.pdbx_seq_one_letter_code
_entity_poly.pdbx_strand_id
1 'polypeptide(L)'
;MECLRLARAALDEMLAHARAAHPEECCGAVLELGGRDVVRRFTNIQARLHREDPASHPRDAETAYAPEPKELFAALREGEAPGARVKVFYHSHTRVGAYFSGEDRARAMFGDEPAYPEVTYVVVSDSRTPGEVRAFRWDEGARDFVEVPIEVC
;
A
#
# COMPACT_ATOMS: atom_id res chain seq x y z
N MET A 1 -19.31 -9.62 4.74
CA MET A 1 -18.21 -8.72 4.39
C MET A 1 -16.90 -9.47 4.50
N GLU A 2 -16.15 -9.45 3.45
CA GLU A 2 -14.84 -10.08 3.47
C GLU A 2 -13.89 -9.28 4.37
N CYS A 3 -13.01 -9.98 5.08
CA CYS A 3 -11.94 -9.35 5.84
C CYS A 3 -10.60 -9.67 5.18
N LEU A 4 -9.61 -8.83 5.45
CA LEU A 4 -8.23 -9.10 5.07
C LEU A 4 -7.61 -9.98 6.16
N ARG A 5 -7.19 -11.19 5.78
CA ARG A 5 -6.43 -12.05 6.68
C ARG A 5 -4.95 -11.80 6.45
N LEU A 6 -4.25 -11.45 7.50
CA LEU A 6 -2.86 -11.01 7.40
C LEU A 6 -2.03 -11.67 8.49
N ALA A 7 -0.92 -12.28 8.10
CA ALA A 7 -0.01 -12.88 9.07
C ALA A 7 0.59 -11.81 9.99
N ARG A 8 0.73 -12.13 11.27
CA ARG A 8 1.35 -11.22 12.25
C ARG A 8 2.72 -10.74 11.78
N ALA A 9 3.53 -11.63 11.26
CA ALA A 9 4.87 -11.29 10.80
C ALA A 9 4.85 -10.26 9.65
N ALA A 10 3.86 -10.36 8.76
CA ALA A 10 3.72 -9.40 7.66
C ALA A 10 3.31 -8.03 8.19
N LEU A 11 2.37 -7.97 9.14
CA LEU A 11 1.98 -6.72 9.75
C LEU A 11 3.15 -6.07 10.48
N ASP A 12 3.91 -6.85 11.24
CA ASP A 12 5.08 -6.35 11.97
C ASP A 12 6.13 -5.80 11.01
N GLU A 13 6.33 -6.44 9.87
CA GLU A 13 7.27 -5.99 8.84
C GLU A 13 6.82 -4.65 8.22
N MET A 14 5.53 -4.50 7.93
CA MET A 14 5.01 -3.24 7.41
C MET A 14 5.19 -2.09 8.41
N LEU A 15 4.92 -2.34 9.69
CA LEU A 15 5.12 -1.36 10.76
C LEU A 15 6.60 -1.00 10.91
N ALA A 16 7.48 -1.98 10.82
CA ALA A 16 8.93 -1.75 10.87
C ALA A 16 9.39 -0.91 9.68
N HIS A 17 8.86 -1.17 8.51
CA HIS A 17 9.18 -0.40 7.30
C HIS A 17 8.74 1.05 7.45
N ALA A 18 7.53 1.28 7.96
CA ALA A 18 7.02 2.64 8.21
C ALA A 18 7.93 3.41 9.16
N ARG A 19 8.36 2.79 10.27
CA ARG A 19 9.27 3.41 11.22
C ARG A 19 10.64 3.71 10.60
N ALA A 20 11.16 2.79 9.81
CA ALA A 20 12.48 2.96 9.17
C ALA A 20 12.48 4.09 8.13
N ALA A 21 11.36 4.27 7.42
CA ALA A 21 11.24 5.30 6.38
C ALA A 21 10.92 6.69 6.93
N HIS A 22 10.35 6.77 8.14
CA HIS A 22 9.94 8.05 8.73
C HIS A 22 11.08 9.08 8.63
N PRO A 23 10.88 10.35 8.22
CA PRO A 23 9.58 11.05 8.02
C PRO A 23 8.97 10.89 6.61
N GLU A 24 9.53 10.05 5.77
CA GLU A 24 8.97 9.79 4.45
C GLU A 24 7.95 8.65 4.51
N GLU A 25 6.99 8.67 3.59
CA GLU A 25 6.07 7.55 3.43
C GLU A 25 6.82 6.34 2.88
N CYS A 26 6.49 5.15 3.37
CA CYS A 26 6.98 3.91 2.79
C CYS A 26 5.90 3.30 1.90
N CYS A 27 6.28 2.38 1.04
CA CYS A 27 5.35 1.60 0.24
C CYS A 27 5.91 0.21 -0.03
N GLY A 28 5.02 -0.73 -0.33
CA GLY A 28 5.39 -2.10 -0.60
C GLY A 28 4.17 -2.95 -0.93
N ALA A 29 4.39 -4.25 -0.96
CA ALA A 29 3.35 -5.23 -1.23
C ALA A 29 3.46 -6.41 -0.27
N VAL A 30 2.33 -7.11 -0.09
CA VAL A 30 2.31 -8.43 0.51
C VAL A 30 1.89 -9.40 -0.56
N LEU A 31 2.75 -10.36 -0.83
CA LEU A 31 2.44 -11.47 -1.74
C LEU A 31 2.01 -12.66 -0.91
N GLU A 32 1.01 -13.37 -1.40
CA GLU A 32 0.67 -14.68 -0.86
C GLU A 32 1.32 -15.73 -1.75
N LEU A 33 2.29 -16.45 -1.23
CA LEU A 33 3.08 -17.45 -1.94
C LEU A 33 2.90 -18.79 -1.26
N GLY A 34 2.18 -19.72 -1.90
CA GLY A 34 1.91 -21.03 -1.32
C GLY A 34 1.19 -20.93 0.04
N GLY A 35 0.27 -19.99 0.18
CA GLY A 35 -0.48 -19.78 1.42
C GLY A 35 0.24 -18.98 2.49
N ARG A 36 1.43 -18.45 2.20
CA ARG A 36 2.24 -17.67 3.16
C ARG A 36 2.32 -16.22 2.71
N ASP A 37 2.19 -15.30 3.66
CA ASP A 37 2.34 -13.86 3.41
C ASP A 37 3.83 -13.49 3.39
N VAL A 38 4.26 -12.85 2.32
CA VAL A 38 5.65 -12.40 2.14
C VAL A 38 5.62 -10.92 1.78
N VAL A 39 6.32 -10.11 2.56
CA VAL A 39 6.40 -8.66 2.32
C VAL A 39 7.50 -8.35 1.31
N ARG A 40 7.17 -7.47 0.36
CA ARG A 40 8.15 -6.89 -0.56
C ARG A 40 8.17 -5.39 -0.34
N ARG A 41 9.25 -4.88 0.22
CA ARG A 41 9.42 -3.43 0.40
C ARG A 41 9.77 -2.80 -0.94
N PHE A 42 9.12 -1.67 -1.24
CA PHE A 42 9.46 -0.87 -2.41
C PHE A 42 10.25 0.36 -1.99
N THR A 43 11.09 0.84 -2.89
CA THR A 43 11.71 2.16 -2.77
C THR A 43 10.65 3.20 -3.14
N ASN A 44 10.47 4.22 -2.30
CA ASN A 44 9.63 5.37 -2.62
C ASN A 44 10.48 6.38 -3.39
N ILE A 45 10.17 6.58 -4.67
CA ILE A 45 10.93 7.50 -5.53
C ILE A 45 10.27 8.88 -5.62
N GLN A 46 9.28 9.18 -4.80
CA GLN A 46 8.52 10.42 -4.87
C GLN A 46 9.40 11.66 -4.71
N ALA A 47 10.39 11.63 -3.82
CA ALA A 47 11.29 12.76 -3.63
C ALA A 47 12.08 13.06 -4.91
N ARG A 48 12.53 12.03 -5.62
CA ARG A 48 13.22 12.21 -6.91
C ARG A 48 12.30 12.79 -7.97
N LEU A 49 11.08 12.26 -8.09
CA LEU A 49 10.10 12.76 -9.05
C LEU A 49 9.75 14.23 -8.77
N HIS A 50 9.59 14.58 -7.50
CA HIS A 50 9.31 15.94 -7.09
C HIS A 50 10.46 16.91 -7.48
N ARG A 51 11.71 16.47 -7.28
CA ARG A 51 12.87 17.29 -7.64
C ARG A 51 13.02 17.46 -9.15
N GLU A 52 12.76 16.41 -9.92
CA GLU A 52 12.94 16.41 -11.37
C GLU A 52 11.83 17.15 -12.10
N ASP A 53 10.59 17.05 -11.60
CA ASP A 53 9.41 17.66 -12.22
C ASP A 53 8.37 18.04 -11.17
N PRO A 54 8.59 19.15 -10.44
CA PRO A 54 7.68 19.56 -9.37
C PRO A 54 6.29 19.95 -9.88
N ALA A 55 6.15 20.33 -11.15
CA ALA A 55 4.84 20.65 -11.71
C ALA A 55 3.94 19.43 -11.82
N SER A 56 4.50 18.29 -12.28
CA SER A 56 3.78 17.03 -12.39
C SER A 56 3.72 16.27 -11.05
N HIS A 57 4.70 16.53 -10.17
CA HIS A 57 4.81 15.86 -8.87
C HIS A 57 4.96 16.91 -7.77
N PRO A 58 3.84 17.58 -7.41
CA PRO A 58 3.90 18.72 -6.47
C PRO A 58 4.20 18.34 -5.03
N ARG A 59 4.06 17.06 -4.65
CA ARG A 59 4.34 16.59 -3.29
C ARG A 59 5.66 15.84 -3.22
N ASP A 60 6.36 15.98 -2.09
CA ASP A 60 7.56 15.20 -1.81
C ASP A 60 7.21 13.86 -1.11
N ALA A 61 8.23 13.11 -0.71
CA ALA A 61 8.07 11.77 -0.14
C ALA A 61 7.49 11.78 1.29
N GLU A 62 7.40 12.94 1.97
CA GLU A 62 6.80 13.01 3.30
C GLU A 62 5.28 13.03 3.26
N THR A 63 4.68 13.37 2.12
CA THR A 63 3.23 13.45 1.96
C THR A 63 2.70 12.67 0.77
N ALA A 64 3.56 11.92 0.06
CA ALA A 64 3.16 11.11 -1.08
C ALA A 64 4.15 9.96 -1.28
N TYR A 65 3.75 8.99 -2.09
CA TYR A 65 4.63 7.89 -2.45
C TYR A 65 4.49 7.53 -3.92
N ALA A 66 5.57 7.00 -4.48
CA ALA A 66 5.58 6.40 -5.81
C ALA A 66 6.54 5.21 -5.76
N PRO A 67 6.06 3.98 -5.98
CA PRO A 67 6.93 2.81 -5.97
C PRO A 67 7.93 2.88 -7.13
N GLU A 68 9.14 2.39 -6.89
CA GLU A 68 10.11 2.22 -7.97
C GLU A 68 9.51 1.23 -8.98
N PRO A 69 9.40 1.62 -10.29
CA PRO A 69 8.67 0.79 -11.27
C PRO A 69 9.20 -0.64 -11.45
N LYS A 70 10.51 -0.84 -11.37
CA LYS A 70 11.08 -2.17 -11.53
C LYS A 70 10.71 -3.10 -10.37
N GLU A 71 10.66 -2.55 -9.15
CA GLU A 71 10.31 -3.31 -7.95
C GLU A 71 8.82 -3.66 -7.97
N LEU A 72 7.97 -2.70 -8.34
CA LEU A 72 6.54 -2.94 -8.49
C LEU A 72 6.28 -4.02 -9.54
N PHE A 73 6.93 -3.88 -10.70
CA PHE A 73 6.76 -4.84 -11.79
C PHE A 73 7.20 -6.25 -11.38
N ALA A 74 8.33 -6.36 -10.66
CA ALA A 74 8.81 -7.65 -10.16
C ALA A 74 7.80 -8.31 -9.22
N ALA A 75 7.19 -7.54 -8.31
CA ALA A 75 6.16 -8.07 -7.41
C ALA A 75 4.93 -8.55 -8.17
N LEU A 76 4.48 -7.78 -9.17
CA LEU A 76 3.35 -8.18 -10.01
C LEU A 76 3.63 -9.48 -10.74
N ARG A 77 4.84 -9.67 -11.24
CA ARG A 77 5.25 -10.90 -11.91
C ARG A 77 5.33 -12.09 -10.95
N GLU A 78 5.86 -11.90 -9.75
CA GLU A 78 5.84 -12.94 -8.73
C GLU A 78 4.41 -13.39 -8.42
N GLY A 79 3.47 -12.45 -8.39
CA GLY A 79 2.07 -12.74 -8.12
C GLY A 79 1.34 -13.50 -9.21
N GLU A 80 1.93 -13.64 -10.39
CA GLU A 80 1.34 -14.39 -11.51
C GLU A 80 1.66 -15.88 -11.46
N ALA A 81 2.62 -16.30 -10.62
CA ALA A 81 3.01 -17.70 -10.54
C ALA A 81 1.87 -18.56 -9.96
N PRO A 82 1.80 -19.87 -10.33
CA PRO A 82 0.80 -20.77 -9.75
C PRO A 82 0.89 -20.79 -8.22
N GLY A 83 -0.25 -20.63 -7.54
CA GLY A 83 -0.30 -20.59 -6.07
C GLY A 83 0.17 -19.27 -5.47
N ALA A 84 0.33 -18.24 -6.29
CA ALA A 84 0.76 -16.93 -5.86
C ALA A 84 -0.28 -15.87 -6.22
N ARG A 85 -0.30 -14.77 -5.47
CA ARG A 85 -1.05 -13.57 -5.83
C ARG A 85 -0.48 -12.35 -5.11
N VAL A 86 -0.70 -11.17 -5.66
CA VAL A 86 -0.49 -9.93 -4.93
C VAL A 86 -1.73 -9.73 -4.05
N LYS A 87 -1.55 -9.80 -2.75
CA LYS A 87 -2.63 -9.73 -1.79
C LYS A 87 -2.90 -8.31 -1.34
N VAL A 88 -1.83 -7.54 -1.11
CA VAL A 88 -1.88 -6.20 -0.53
C VAL A 88 -0.88 -5.29 -1.22
N PHE A 89 -1.30 -4.05 -1.46
CA PHE A 89 -0.37 -2.93 -1.59
C PHE A 89 -0.49 -2.08 -0.34
N TYR A 90 0.62 -1.71 0.28
CA TYR A 90 0.61 -0.90 1.48
C TYR A 90 1.45 0.36 1.33
N HIS A 91 1.10 1.38 2.08
CA HIS A 91 1.92 2.57 2.24
C HIS A 91 1.68 3.15 3.63
N SER A 92 2.53 4.10 4.03
CA SER A 92 2.41 4.72 5.34
C SER A 92 2.03 6.19 5.23
N HIS A 93 1.31 6.67 6.24
CA HIS A 93 1.11 8.09 6.51
C HIS A 93 1.95 8.46 7.72
N THR A 94 2.60 9.62 7.69
CA THR A 94 3.52 10.04 8.75
C THR A 94 2.99 11.20 9.58
N ARG A 95 1.99 11.94 9.07
CA ARG A 95 1.46 13.13 9.73
C ARG A 95 -0.03 13.06 10.03
N VAL A 96 -0.71 12.11 9.42
CA VAL A 96 -2.17 11.94 9.52
C VAL A 96 -2.49 10.48 9.80
N GLY A 97 -3.75 10.20 10.14
CA GLY A 97 -4.21 8.85 10.42
C GLY A 97 -4.21 7.94 9.20
N ALA A 98 -4.55 6.68 9.41
CA ALA A 98 -4.52 5.64 8.39
C ALA A 98 -5.82 5.62 7.56
N TYR A 99 -6.17 6.72 6.95
CA TYR A 99 -7.32 6.79 6.05
C TYR A 99 -6.86 6.67 4.58
N PHE A 100 -7.79 6.29 3.71
CA PHE A 100 -7.52 6.21 2.27
C PHE A 100 -7.83 7.58 1.65
N SER A 101 -6.78 8.35 1.37
CA SER A 101 -6.93 9.73 0.90
C SER A 101 -7.43 9.79 -0.54
N GLY A 102 -7.90 10.97 -0.97
CA GLY A 102 -8.26 11.19 -2.37
C GLY A 102 -7.10 10.94 -3.32
N GLU A 103 -5.88 11.27 -2.91
CA GLU A 103 -4.69 11.01 -3.69
C GLU A 103 -4.36 9.51 -3.74
N ASP A 104 -4.53 8.80 -2.63
CA ASP A 104 -4.37 7.34 -2.60
C ASP A 104 -5.37 6.68 -3.56
N ARG A 105 -6.63 7.15 -3.54
CA ARG A 105 -7.67 6.67 -4.43
C ARG A 105 -7.31 6.92 -5.90
N ALA A 106 -6.87 8.12 -6.23
CA ALA A 106 -6.50 8.47 -7.59
C ALA A 106 -5.37 7.58 -8.10
N ARG A 107 -4.40 7.28 -7.25
CA ARG A 107 -3.28 6.40 -7.58
C ARG A 107 -3.72 4.94 -7.79
N ALA A 108 -4.78 4.51 -7.13
CA ALA A 108 -5.31 3.15 -7.24
C ALA A 108 -6.26 2.97 -8.43
N MET A 109 -6.58 4.04 -9.15
CA MET A 109 -7.50 4.01 -10.27
C MET A 109 -6.78 4.09 -11.61
N PHE A 110 -7.36 3.46 -12.61
CA PHE A 110 -7.00 3.63 -14.00
C PHE A 110 -8.25 4.11 -14.73
N GLY A 111 -8.37 5.43 -14.92
CA GLY A 111 -9.61 6.03 -15.40
C GLY A 111 -10.74 5.82 -14.39
N ASP A 112 -11.84 5.25 -14.83
CA ASP A 112 -13.04 5.01 -14.02
C ASP A 112 -13.00 3.64 -13.31
N GLU A 113 -11.96 2.86 -13.54
CA GLU A 113 -11.86 1.50 -13.01
C GLU A 113 -10.68 1.37 -12.05
N PRO A 114 -10.76 0.50 -11.05
CA PRO A 114 -9.62 0.22 -10.20
C PRO A 114 -8.52 -0.48 -11.00
N ALA A 115 -7.27 -0.09 -10.77
CA ALA A 115 -6.13 -0.70 -11.44
C ALA A 115 -5.97 -2.17 -11.03
N TYR A 116 -6.24 -2.47 -9.76
CA TYR A 116 -6.09 -3.82 -9.19
C TYR A 116 -7.30 -4.14 -8.30
N PRO A 117 -8.44 -4.53 -8.91
CA PRO A 117 -9.70 -4.68 -8.15
C PRO A 117 -9.69 -5.77 -7.08
N GLU A 118 -8.81 -6.76 -7.22
CA GLU A 118 -8.69 -7.87 -6.26
C GLU A 118 -7.69 -7.62 -5.13
N VAL A 119 -6.94 -6.52 -5.20
CA VAL A 119 -5.91 -6.19 -4.20
C VAL A 119 -6.51 -5.34 -3.09
N THR A 120 -6.13 -5.64 -1.85
CA THR A 120 -6.50 -4.82 -0.69
C THR A 120 -5.39 -3.80 -0.44
N TYR A 121 -5.77 -2.55 -0.23
CA TYR A 121 -4.83 -1.48 0.11
C TYR A 121 -4.78 -1.31 1.61
N VAL A 122 -3.58 -1.35 2.18
CA VAL A 122 -3.37 -1.18 3.61
C VAL A 122 -2.63 0.13 3.85
N VAL A 123 -3.17 0.96 4.72
CA VAL A 123 -2.53 2.20 5.14
C VAL A 123 -2.07 2.03 6.58
N VAL A 124 -0.80 2.33 6.81
CA VAL A 124 -0.18 2.30 8.13
C VAL A 124 0.11 3.74 8.53
N SER A 125 -0.29 4.14 9.71
CA SER A 125 0.06 5.48 10.21
C SER A 125 0.93 5.36 11.44
N ASP A 126 2.08 6.04 11.44
CA ASP A 126 2.96 6.16 12.59
C ASP A 126 2.82 7.52 13.28
N SER A 127 1.79 8.30 12.91
CA SER A 127 1.53 9.61 13.52
C SER A 127 1.14 9.52 15.00
N ARG A 128 0.84 8.32 15.48
CA ARG A 128 0.46 8.04 16.88
C ARG A 128 1.18 6.80 17.37
N THR A 129 1.20 6.64 18.69
CA THR A 129 1.71 5.42 19.35
C THR A 129 0.58 4.80 20.16
N PRO A 130 0.19 3.51 19.92
CA PRO A 130 0.69 2.65 18.84
C PRO A 130 0.24 3.12 17.47
N GLY A 131 0.88 2.60 16.43
CA GLY A 131 0.52 2.90 15.05
C GLY A 131 -0.88 2.40 14.70
N GLU A 132 -1.50 3.06 13.75
CA GLU A 132 -2.82 2.73 13.25
C GLU A 132 -2.69 1.98 11.92
N VAL A 133 -3.53 0.95 11.69
CA VAL A 133 -3.53 0.18 10.44
C VAL A 133 -4.97 -0.01 10.00
N ARG A 134 -5.25 0.32 8.73
CA ARG A 134 -6.58 0.13 8.14
C ARG A 134 -6.45 -0.42 6.73
N ALA A 135 -7.45 -1.19 6.31
CA ALA A 135 -7.49 -1.84 5.01
C ALA A 135 -8.68 -1.36 4.21
N PHE A 136 -8.48 -1.21 2.90
CA PHE A 136 -9.50 -0.70 1.98
C PHE A 136 -9.51 -1.55 0.72
N ARG A 137 -10.70 -1.83 0.20
CA ARG A 137 -10.89 -2.67 -0.98
C ARG A 137 -11.93 -2.05 -1.88
N TRP A 138 -11.75 -2.22 -3.18
CA TRP A 138 -12.75 -1.78 -4.15
C TRP A 138 -14.05 -2.54 -3.94
N ASP A 139 -15.15 -1.79 -3.84
CA ASP A 139 -16.49 -2.35 -3.79
C ASP A 139 -17.24 -1.96 -5.07
N GLU A 140 -17.58 -2.96 -5.87
CA GLU A 140 -18.21 -2.71 -7.17
C GLU A 140 -19.59 -2.06 -7.02
N GLY A 141 -20.35 -2.44 -5.99
CA GLY A 141 -21.67 -1.85 -5.75
C GLY A 141 -21.61 -0.37 -5.40
N ALA A 142 -20.62 0.03 -4.60
CA ALA A 142 -20.40 1.43 -4.21
C ALA A 142 -19.62 2.21 -5.25
N ARG A 143 -18.94 1.53 -6.17
CA ARG A 143 -18.00 2.13 -7.13
C ARG A 143 -16.96 3.00 -6.42
N ASP A 144 -16.43 2.47 -5.31
CA ASP A 144 -15.47 3.16 -4.47
C ASP A 144 -14.73 2.15 -3.58
N PHE A 145 -13.64 2.62 -2.99
CA PHE A 145 -12.92 1.84 -1.99
C PHE A 145 -13.63 1.96 -0.65
N VAL A 146 -13.84 0.83 0.00
CA VAL A 146 -14.49 0.77 1.31
C VAL A 146 -13.55 0.09 2.31
N GLU A 147 -13.64 0.50 3.55
CA GLU A 147 -12.84 -0.10 4.62
C GLU A 147 -13.31 -1.53 4.87
N VAL A 148 -12.35 -2.45 5.05
CA VAL A 148 -12.63 -3.83 5.42
C VAL A 148 -11.87 -4.18 6.70
N PRO A 149 -12.41 -5.12 7.53
CA PRO A 149 -11.72 -5.52 8.74
C PRO A 149 -10.41 -6.26 8.44
N ILE A 150 -9.46 -6.16 9.36
CA ILE A 150 -8.20 -6.91 9.31
C ILE A 150 -8.26 -8.00 10.38
N GLU A 151 -8.07 -9.25 9.98
CA GLU A 151 -7.91 -10.38 10.88
C GLU A 151 -6.44 -10.78 10.88
N VAL A 152 -5.78 -10.61 12.03
CA VAL A 152 -4.37 -10.97 12.17
C VAL A 152 -4.28 -12.41 12.65
N CYS A 153 -3.49 -13.20 11.96
CA CYS A 153 -3.38 -14.63 12.26
C CYS A 153 -1.92 -15.12 12.33
#